data_587a7142d56767c4d3f9e436c49a10b6
#
_entry.id   587a7142d56767c4d3f9e436c49a10b6
#
_cell.length_a   1.000
_cell.length_b   1.000
_cell.length_c   1.000
_cell.angle_alpha   90.00
_cell.angle_beta   90.00
_cell.angle_gamma   90.00
#
_symmetry.space_group_name_H-M   'P 1'
#
loop_
_entity.id
_entity.type
_entity.pdbx_description
1 polymer ?
#
loop_
_entity_poly.entity_id
_entity_poly.type
_entity_poly.pdbx_seq_one_letter_code
_entity_poly.pdbx_strand_id
1 'polypeptide(L)'
;VQKTITPSWRLTTAVLATALIGVGAPAAYAALGDGAPAPDGRGAPFVETSLLFGTVRPDGGEPVTDEQFRAFVDEVVTPRFPDGLTVQDGYGQYRDANGVIERERSYELILLYPVAEHQDSDPKIEQIRQEYVKRFAQESVARVDDRAAVDF
;
A
#
# COMPACT_ATOMS: atom_id res chain seq x y z
N VAL A 1 -44.83 72.16 6.22
CA VAL A 1 -44.24 71.01 5.60
C VAL A 1 -43.09 70.54 6.49
N GLN A 2 -43.38 69.51 7.28
CA GLN A 2 -42.44 68.98 8.28
C GLN A 2 -41.69 67.77 7.68
N LYS A 3 -40.37 67.90 7.67
CA LYS A 3 -39.46 66.90 7.13
C LYS A 3 -38.97 66.00 8.29
N THR A 4 -39.48 64.80 8.39
CA THR A 4 -39.09 63.78 9.35
C THR A 4 -37.76 63.14 8.91
N ILE A 5 -36.76 63.27 9.78
CA ILE A 5 -35.46 62.61 9.59
C ILE A 5 -35.50 61.32 10.39
N THR A 6 -35.41 60.18 9.74
CA THR A 6 -35.24 58.90 10.38
C THR A 6 -33.75 58.58 10.56
N PRO A 7 -33.27 58.19 11.75
CA PRO A 7 -31.88 57.78 11.91
C PRO A 7 -31.74 56.32 11.49
N SER A 8 -30.86 56.11 10.54
CA SER A 8 -30.41 54.75 10.13
C SER A 8 -29.44 54.20 11.14
N TRP A 9 -29.90 53.25 11.94
CA TRP A 9 -29.07 52.47 12.84
C TRP A 9 -28.34 51.39 12.04
N ARG A 10 -27.07 51.60 11.79
CA ARG A 10 -26.20 50.57 11.21
C ARG A 10 -25.79 49.65 12.36
N LEU A 11 -26.42 48.50 12.44
CA LEU A 11 -25.96 47.35 13.19
C LEU A 11 -24.73 46.76 12.49
N THR A 12 -23.56 47.07 13.00
CA THR A 12 -22.31 46.36 12.69
C THR A 12 -22.32 45.02 13.41
N THR A 13 -22.76 44.00 12.73
CA THR A 13 -22.61 42.64 13.22
C THR A 13 -21.13 42.27 13.06
N ALA A 14 -20.40 42.30 14.17
CA ALA A 14 -19.07 41.71 14.22
C ALA A 14 -19.21 40.17 14.18
N VAL A 15 -18.95 39.61 13.03
CA VAL A 15 -18.77 38.16 12.90
C VAL A 15 -17.39 37.85 13.48
N LEU A 16 -17.37 37.37 14.71
CA LEU A 16 -16.21 36.66 15.25
C LEU A 16 -16.14 35.32 14.53
N ALA A 17 -15.37 35.26 13.47
CA ALA A 17 -14.95 34.01 12.88
C ALA A 17 -13.91 33.39 13.84
N THR A 18 -14.37 32.53 14.71
CA THR A 18 -13.48 31.65 15.48
C THR A 18 -12.96 30.62 14.52
N ALA A 19 -11.81 30.91 13.91
CA ALA A 19 -11.04 29.91 13.17
C ALA A 19 -10.41 28.95 14.18
N LEU A 20 -11.17 27.95 14.61
CA LEU A 20 -10.65 26.70 15.17
C LEU A 20 -10.16 25.85 13.99
N ILE A 21 -9.11 26.30 13.34
CA ILE A 21 -8.36 25.45 12.44
C ILE A 21 -7.52 24.57 13.33
N GLY A 22 -7.91 23.31 13.40
CA GLY A 22 -7.26 22.28 14.15
C GLY A 22 -5.80 22.09 13.75
N VAL A 23 -4.91 22.62 14.59
CA VAL A 23 -3.48 22.29 14.59
C VAL A 23 -3.28 20.84 15.07
N GLY A 24 -4.35 20.14 15.48
CA GLY A 24 -4.27 18.77 15.99
C GLY A 24 -4.25 17.65 14.93
N ALA A 25 -4.76 17.88 13.71
CA ALA A 25 -4.84 16.82 12.71
C ALA A 25 -3.47 16.34 12.18
N PRO A 26 -2.49 17.22 11.90
CA PRO A 26 -1.16 16.74 11.48
C PRO A 26 -0.41 15.99 12.58
N ALA A 27 -0.59 16.39 13.86
CA ALA A 27 0.08 15.71 14.96
C ALA A 27 -0.52 14.32 15.26
N ALA A 28 -1.83 14.15 15.08
CA ALA A 28 -2.48 12.85 15.22
C ALA A 28 -2.09 11.88 14.09
N TYR A 29 -1.94 12.39 12.86
CA TYR A 29 -1.47 11.56 11.74
C TYR A 29 0.01 11.19 11.88
N ALA A 30 0.86 12.08 12.37
CA ALA A 30 2.25 11.78 12.68
C ALA A 30 2.38 10.72 13.78
N ALA A 31 1.51 10.77 14.80
CA ALA A 31 1.48 9.78 15.88
C ALA A 31 0.99 8.39 15.42
N LEU A 32 0.18 8.33 14.33
CA LEU A 32 -0.22 7.07 13.71
C LEU A 32 0.80 6.56 12.68
N GLY A 33 1.70 7.43 12.21
CA GLY A 33 2.76 7.11 11.25
C GLY A 33 4.07 6.64 11.89
N ASP A 34 4.33 6.99 13.14
CA ASP A 34 5.44 6.45 13.89
C ASP A 34 5.01 5.09 14.46
N GLY A 35 5.43 4.03 13.76
CA GLY A 35 5.17 2.66 14.17
C GLY A 35 5.39 2.51 15.68
N ALA A 36 4.48 1.78 16.34
CA ALA A 36 4.64 1.46 17.74
C ALA A 36 6.08 1.02 18.02
N PRO A 37 6.72 1.50 19.10
CA PRO A 37 8.06 1.05 19.44
C PRO A 37 8.04 -0.48 19.50
N ALA A 38 9.05 -1.10 18.88
CA ALA A 38 9.20 -2.54 18.91
C ALA A 38 9.10 -3.01 20.35
N PRO A 39 8.27 -4.01 20.68
CA PRO A 39 8.24 -4.57 22.00
C PRO A 39 9.67 -4.99 22.35
N ASP A 40 10.18 -4.56 23.49
CA ASP A 40 11.47 -4.94 24.07
C ASP A 40 12.75 -4.37 23.44
N GLY A 41 12.67 -3.43 22.50
CA GLY A 41 13.85 -2.79 21.91
C GLY A 41 14.75 -3.73 21.10
N ARG A 42 14.25 -4.90 20.71
CA ARG A 42 14.95 -5.84 19.84
C ARG A 42 14.58 -5.58 18.40
N GLY A 43 15.52 -5.85 17.50
CA GLY A 43 15.35 -5.70 16.06
C GLY A 43 15.61 -4.29 15.53
N ALA A 44 16.01 -4.24 14.27
CA ALA A 44 16.17 -3.02 13.50
C ALA A 44 14.85 -2.64 12.81
N PRO A 45 14.64 -1.36 12.44
CA PRO A 45 13.46 -0.93 11.71
C PRO A 45 13.52 -1.38 10.24
N PHE A 46 12.58 -2.23 9.85
CA PHE A 46 12.40 -2.76 8.51
C PHE A 46 11.02 -2.42 7.95
N VAL A 47 10.90 -2.54 6.65
CA VAL A 47 9.63 -2.65 5.93
C VAL A 47 9.45 -4.11 5.54
N GLU A 48 8.28 -4.66 5.82
CA GLU A 48 7.80 -5.91 5.25
C GLU A 48 6.86 -5.57 4.11
N THR A 49 7.19 -6.05 2.91
CA THR A 49 6.31 -5.93 1.75
C THR A 49 5.83 -7.31 1.35
N SER A 50 4.52 -7.51 1.36
CA SER A 50 3.86 -8.69 0.81
C SER A 50 3.29 -8.39 -0.56
N LEU A 51 3.63 -9.22 -1.56
CA LEU A 51 3.06 -9.20 -2.90
C LEU A 51 2.21 -10.45 -3.11
N LEU A 52 0.93 -10.25 -3.47
CA LEU A 52 -0.01 -11.34 -3.69
C LEU A 52 -0.21 -11.57 -5.19
N PHE A 53 0.14 -12.77 -5.65
CA PHE A 53 0.13 -13.16 -7.04
C PHE A 53 -0.98 -14.20 -7.30
N GLY A 54 -1.91 -13.90 -8.20
CA GLY A 54 -2.84 -14.87 -8.74
C GLY A 54 -2.19 -15.74 -9.81
N THR A 55 -2.79 -16.88 -10.10
CA THR A 55 -2.28 -17.80 -11.14
C THR A 55 -3.23 -17.96 -12.32
N VAL A 56 -4.54 -17.76 -12.14
CA VAL A 56 -5.52 -17.80 -13.23
C VAL A 56 -5.27 -16.65 -14.18
N ARG A 57 -5.35 -16.92 -15.47
CA ARG A 57 -5.17 -15.93 -16.52
C ARG A 57 -6.50 -15.42 -17.04
N PRO A 58 -6.78 -14.13 -16.94
CA PRO A 58 -8.03 -13.53 -17.44
C PRO A 58 -8.26 -13.71 -18.95
N ASP A 59 -7.18 -13.95 -19.70
CA ASP A 59 -7.24 -14.23 -21.16
C ASP A 59 -7.68 -15.66 -21.51
N GLY A 60 -7.97 -16.50 -20.48
CA GLY A 60 -8.35 -17.91 -20.65
C GLY A 60 -7.19 -18.84 -20.91
N GLY A 61 -5.95 -18.37 -20.75
CA GLY A 61 -4.75 -19.22 -20.83
C GLY A 61 -4.63 -20.19 -19.64
N GLU A 62 -3.73 -21.17 -19.76
CA GLU A 62 -3.43 -22.08 -18.66
C GLU A 62 -2.90 -21.32 -17.44
N PRO A 63 -3.30 -21.71 -16.23
CA PRO A 63 -2.80 -21.09 -15.00
C PRO A 63 -1.27 -21.10 -14.92
N VAL A 64 -0.71 -20.11 -14.23
CA VAL A 64 0.73 -20.03 -13.98
C VAL A 64 1.16 -21.24 -13.13
N THR A 65 2.10 -22.03 -13.65
CA THR A 65 2.62 -23.21 -12.94
C THR A 65 3.66 -22.84 -11.90
N ASP A 66 3.97 -23.78 -10.98
CA ASP A 66 5.03 -23.61 -9.98
C ASP A 66 6.39 -23.33 -10.62
N GLU A 67 6.71 -24.03 -11.69
CA GLU A 67 7.96 -23.87 -12.40
C GLU A 67 8.05 -22.47 -13.01
N GLN A 68 6.96 -21.99 -13.61
CA GLN A 68 6.89 -20.64 -14.17
C GLN A 68 7.03 -19.56 -13.09
N PHE A 69 6.36 -19.75 -11.95
CA PHE A 69 6.46 -18.80 -10.86
C PHE A 69 7.87 -18.78 -10.26
N ARG A 70 8.47 -19.96 -10.02
CA ARG A 70 9.86 -20.05 -9.53
C ARG A 70 10.86 -19.42 -10.50
N ALA A 71 10.73 -19.70 -11.79
CA ALA A 71 11.57 -19.07 -12.80
C ALA A 71 11.41 -17.53 -12.79
N PHE A 72 10.18 -17.03 -12.59
CA PHE A 72 9.95 -15.60 -12.42
C PHE A 72 10.67 -15.04 -11.19
N VAL A 73 10.59 -15.73 -10.05
CA VAL A 73 11.30 -15.32 -8.82
C VAL A 73 12.80 -15.27 -9.06
N ASP A 74 13.38 -16.32 -9.67
CA ASP A 74 14.82 -16.43 -9.92
C ASP A 74 15.32 -15.35 -10.88
N GLU A 75 14.57 -15.06 -11.94
CA GLU A 75 14.97 -14.14 -13.00
C GLU A 75 14.69 -12.67 -12.67
N VAL A 76 13.59 -12.40 -11.97
CA VAL A 76 13.09 -11.04 -11.81
C VAL A 76 13.22 -10.54 -10.36
N VAL A 77 12.87 -11.35 -9.38
CA VAL A 77 12.85 -10.92 -7.98
C VAL A 77 14.22 -10.99 -7.34
N THR A 78 14.86 -12.17 -7.40
CA THR A 78 16.15 -12.42 -6.75
C THR A 78 17.25 -11.42 -7.12
N PRO A 79 17.40 -11.00 -8.39
CA PRO A 79 18.41 -10.00 -8.73
C PRO A 79 18.15 -8.61 -8.12
N ARG A 80 16.90 -8.31 -7.75
CA ARG A 80 16.49 -7.02 -7.15
C ARG A 80 16.54 -7.05 -5.62
N PHE A 81 16.33 -8.21 -5.05
CA PHE A 81 16.32 -8.46 -3.59
C PHE A 81 17.19 -9.69 -3.25
N PRO A 82 18.52 -9.60 -3.46
CA PRO A 82 19.43 -10.71 -3.25
C PRO A 82 19.62 -11.10 -1.78
N ASP A 83 19.30 -10.19 -0.86
CA ASP A 83 19.50 -10.41 0.58
C ASP A 83 18.48 -11.37 1.19
N GLY A 84 17.38 -11.62 0.50
CA GLY A 84 16.42 -12.64 0.88
C GLY A 84 14.98 -12.31 0.51
N LEU A 85 14.23 -13.38 0.37
CA LEU A 85 12.79 -13.36 0.15
C LEU A 85 12.17 -14.64 0.68
N THR A 86 10.87 -14.61 0.95
CA THR A 86 10.10 -15.80 1.28
C THR A 86 8.92 -15.92 0.33
N VAL A 87 8.65 -17.13 -0.17
CA VAL A 87 7.46 -17.44 -0.96
C VAL A 87 6.59 -18.40 -0.16
N GLN A 88 5.31 -18.05 -0.04
CA GLN A 88 4.29 -18.89 0.56
C GLN A 88 3.22 -19.26 -0.48
N ASP A 89 2.70 -20.49 -0.38
CA ASP A 89 1.54 -20.94 -1.14
C ASP A 89 0.26 -20.46 -0.48
N GLY A 90 -0.70 -20.03 -1.28
CA GLY A 90 -2.00 -19.62 -0.82
C GLY A 90 -3.14 -20.12 -1.72
N TYR A 91 -4.35 -20.02 -1.19
CA TYR A 91 -5.57 -20.17 -1.95
C TYR A 91 -6.22 -18.80 -2.09
N GLY A 92 -6.31 -18.31 -3.32
CA GLY A 92 -6.90 -17.03 -3.65
C GLY A 92 -8.36 -17.17 -4.07
N GLN A 93 -9.15 -16.17 -3.70
CA GLN A 93 -10.51 -16.02 -4.17
C GLN A 93 -10.86 -14.55 -4.29
N TYR A 94 -11.27 -14.12 -5.49
CA TYR A 94 -11.68 -12.75 -5.72
C TYR A 94 -12.83 -12.67 -6.72
N ARG A 95 -13.51 -11.54 -6.74
CA ARG A 95 -14.54 -11.28 -7.74
C ARG A 95 -13.92 -10.51 -8.90
N ASP A 96 -13.98 -11.12 -10.09
CA ASP A 96 -13.49 -10.50 -11.32
C ASP A 96 -14.36 -9.32 -11.79
N ALA A 97 -13.93 -8.65 -12.86
CA ALA A 97 -14.65 -7.52 -13.46
C ALA A 97 -16.05 -7.90 -14.01
N ASN A 98 -16.31 -9.17 -14.27
CA ASN A 98 -17.60 -9.70 -14.74
C ASN A 98 -18.53 -10.12 -13.59
N GLY A 99 -18.08 -10.01 -12.34
CA GLY A 99 -18.84 -10.38 -11.16
C GLY A 99 -18.75 -11.87 -10.79
N VAL A 100 -17.90 -12.64 -11.47
CA VAL A 100 -17.67 -14.06 -11.20
C VAL A 100 -16.66 -14.21 -10.06
N ILE A 101 -16.88 -15.17 -9.18
CA ILE A 101 -15.93 -15.53 -8.12
C ILE A 101 -14.92 -16.50 -8.69
N GLU A 102 -13.73 -16.01 -8.94
CA GLU A 102 -12.58 -16.80 -9.32
C GLU A 102 -11.95 -17.46 -8.09
N ARG A 103 -11.47 -18.68 -8.26
CA ARG A 103 -10.80 -19.47 -7.22
C ARG A 103 -9.53 -20.05 -7.81
N GLU A 104 -8.41 -19.76 -7.16
CA GLU A 104 -7.12 -20.07 -7.72
C GLU A 104 -6.09 -20.38 -6.65
N ARG A 105 -5.02 -21.05 -7.06
CA ARG A 105 -3.78 -21.04 -6.29
C ARG A 105 -3.19 -19.64 -6.35
N SER A 106 -2.62 -19.19 -5.26
CA SER A 106 -1.93 -17.91 -5.19
C SER A 106 -0.57 -18.07 -4.53
N TYR A 107 0.30 -17.09 -4.73
CA TYR A 107 1.56 -17.00 -4.02
C TYR A 107 1.63 -15.68 -3.28
N GLU A 108 2.19 -15.73 -2.08
CA GLU A 108 2.62 -14.55 -1.34
C GLU A 108 4.15 -14.49 -1.36
N LEU A 109 4.70 -13.40 -1.86
CA LEU A 109 6.11 -13.09 -1.82
C LEU A 109 6.35 -12.04 -0.75
N ILE A 110 7.16 -12.38 0.25
CA ILE A 110 7.49 -11.51 1.37
C ILE A 110 8.92 -11.02 1.20
N LEU A 111 9.09 -9.69 1.25
CA LEU A 111 10.36 -8.99 1.20
C LEU A 111 10.57 -8.24 2.50
N LEU A 112 11.75 -8.37 3.09
CA LEU A 112 12.17 -7.61 4.26
C LEU A 112 13.38 -6.75 3.90
N TYR A 113 13.27 -5.43 4.08
CA TYR A 113 14.37 -4.50 3.80
C TYR A 113 14.39 -3.34 4.80
N PRO A 114 15.57 -2.76 5.09
CA PRO A 114 15.67 -1.63 6.00
C PRO A 114 14.77 -0.46 5.60
N VAL A 115 14.16 0.22 6.56
CA VAL A 115 13.34 1.43 6.29
C VAL A 115 14.15 2.48 5.51
N ALA A 116 15.46 2.57 5.75
CA ALA A 116 16.32 3.51 5.03
C ALA A 116 16.41 3.24 3.51
N GLU A 117 16.13 2.00 3.08
CA GLU A 117 16.19 1.58 1.68
C GLU A 117 14.81 1.64 0.98
N HIS A 118 13.78 2.14 1.67
CA HIS A 118 12.42 2.14 1.14
C HIS A 118 12.31 2.86 -0.21
N GLN A 119 12.96 4.03 -0.35
CA GLN A 119 12.91 4.80 -1.59
C GLN A 119 13.59 4.10 -2.79
N ASP A 120 14.63 3.32 -2.52
CA ASP A 120 15.35 2.55 -3.55
C ASP A 120 14.65 1.21 -3.85
N SER A 121 13.94 0.66 -2.88
CA SER A 121 13.20 -0.60 -3.00
C SER A 121 11.86 -0.41 -3.73
N ASP A 122 11.19 0.71 -3.53
CA ASP A 122 9.86 0.98 -4.11
C ASP A 122 9.82 0.81 -5.65
N PRO A 123 10.69 1.43 -6.45
CA PRO A 123 10.68 1.24 -7.90
C PRO A 123 11.01 -0.20 -8.33
N LYS A 124 11.82 -0.95 -7.56
CA LYS A 124 12.12 -2.35 -7.83
C LYS A 124 10.88 -3.23 -7.63
N ILE A 125 10.12 -2.96 -6.56
CA ILE A 125 8.87 -3.66 -6.27
C ILE A 125 7.84 -3.40 -7.37
N GLU A 126 7.68 -2.15 -7.80
CA GLU A 126 6.76 -1.83 -8.90
C GLU A 126 7.16 -2.49 -10.23
N GLN A 127 8.45 -2.61 -10.52
CA GLN A 127 8.93 -3.37 -11.69
C GLN A 127 8.58 -4.86 -11.58
N ILE A 128 8.74 -5.49 -10.41
CA ILE A 128 8.34 -6.89 -10.18
C ILE A 128 6.85 -7.07 -10.49
N ARG A 129 5.99 -6.21 -9.95
CA ARG A 129 4.54 -6.25 -10.18
C ARG A 129 4.20 -6.12 -11.66
N GLN A 130 4.78 -5.13 -12.34
CA GLN A 130 4.56 -4.89 -13.77
C GLN A 130 5.03 -6.06 -14.65
N GLU A 131 6.20 -6.63 -14.36
CA GLU A 131 6.72 -7.78 -15.08
C GLU A 131 5.83 -9.02 -14.94
N TYR A 132 5.29 -9.27 -13.74
CA TYR A 132 4.35 -10.37 -13.54
C TYR A 132 3.06 -10.17 -14.34
N VAL A 133 2.46 -8.99 -14.22
CA VAL A 133 1.25 -8.62 -14.97
C VAL A 133 1.45 -8.81 -16.46
N LYS A 134 2.57 -8.32 -17.00
CA LYS A 134 2.89 -8.43 -18.42
C LYS A 134 3.19 -9.87 -18.86
N ARG A 135 3.99 -10.61 -18.07
CA ARG A 135 4.45 -11.98 -18.44
C ARG A 135 3.31 -12.98 -18.43
N PHE A 136 2.39 -12.85 -17.50
CA PHE A 136 1.32 -13.82 -17.24
C PHE A 136 -0.08 -13.30 -17.52
N ALA A 137 -0.20 -12.17 -18.20
CA ALA A 137 -1.49 -11.54 -18.55
C ALA A 137 -2.43 -11.34 -17.35
N GLN A 138 -1.86 -11.00 -16.17
CA GLN A 138 -2.64 -10.77 -14.96
C GLN A 138 -3.27 -9.39 -14.95
N GLU A 139 -4.37 -9.22 -14.22
CA GLU A 139 -5.00 -7.91 -14.04
C GLU A 139 -4.19 -7.03 -13.09
N SER A 140 -3.70 -7.61 -12.00
CA SER A 140 -2.93 -6.91 -10.98
C SER A 140 -2.13 -7.85 -10.09
N VAL A 141 -1.22 -7.28 -9.32
CA VAL A 141 -0.58 -7.91 -8.17
C VAL A 141 -0.82 -6.99 -6.98
N ALA A 142 -1.45 -7.48 -5.92
CA ALA A 142 -1.66 -6.69 -4.73
C ALA A 142 -0.34 -6.49 -3.97
N ARG A 143 -0.20 -5.33 -3.32
CA ARG A 143 0.95 -4.98 -2.49
C ARG A 143 0.45 -4.51 -1.13
N VAL A 144 1.08 -5.02 -0.09
CA VAL A 144 0.88 -4.59 1.30
C VAL A 144 2.24 -4.24 1.87
N ASP A 145 2.36 -3.08 2.50
CA ASP A 145 3.57 -2.64 3.17
C ASP A 145 3.27 -2.41 4.64
N ASP A 146 4.07 -3.02 5.51
CA ASP A 146 4.01 -2.85 6.96
C ASP A 146 5.38 -2.51 7.53
N ARG A 147 5.40 -1.81 8.67
CA ARG A 147 6.63 -1.58 9.44
C ARG A 147 6.85 -2.72 10.41
N ALA A 148 8.03 -3.28 10.38
CA ALA A 148 8.43 -4.39 11.23
C ALA A 148 9.71 -4.07 12.01
N ALA A 149 9.89 -4.69 13.17
CA ALA A 149 11.16 -4.77 13.86
C ALA A 149 11.74 -6.17 13.62
N VAL A 150 12.90 -6.23 12.98
CA VAL A 150 13.51 -7.50 12.57
C VAL A 150 14.86 -7.70 13.26
N ASP A 151 15.05 -8.85 13.85
CA ASP A 151 16.27 -9.31 14.51
C ASP A 151 16.72 -10.62 13.86
N PHE A 152 17.91 -10.63 13.25
CA PHE A 152 18.49 -11.77 12.55
C PHE A 152 19.58 -12.44 13.37
#